data_ac72e60f9de852395ec95d2cbc50e9b7
#
_entry.id   ac72e60f9de852395ec95d2cbc50e9b7
#
_cell.length_a   1.000
_cell.length_b   1.000
_cell.length_c   1.000
_cell.angle_alpha   90.00
_cell.angle_beta   90.00
_cell.angle_gamma   90.00
#
_symmetry.space_group_name_H-M   'P 1'
#
loop_
_entity.id
_entity.type
_entity.pdbx_description
1 polymer ?
#
loop_
_entity_poly.entity_id
_entity_poly.type
_entity_poly.pdbx_seq_one_letter_code
_entity_poly.pdbx_strand_id
1 'polypeptide(L)'
;MDNGFNLKKDRITFDCMPEDIQMSDAGFNALMGCTILWGLVCNFFICMFLETQVFSFVSSHPLLFILGYFALAFLGAIIISGTENAVVAFLGFNLICLPVGALLSVYVSQYTSLSISYVCLLTAIIVVIMIIVSTVFPEYFCSLGHILLVSLISIIFIEGILVFFLGYEGHVIDYAVVALFSLYIGYDWYCSQRYAATPYNAISCATDLYLDIINIFIRLLAILGKKKD
;
A
#
# COMPACT_ATOMS: atom_id res chain seq x y z
N MET A 1 3.73 9.45 33.17
CA MET A 1 4.33 8.18 32.69
C MET A 1 4.52 8.34 31.20
N ASP A 2 5.68 8.84 30.79
CA ASP A 2 6.04 8.98 29.38
C ASP A 2 6.28 7.59 28.80
N ASN A 3 5.48 7.24 27.82
CA ASN A 3 5.64 6.01 27.07
C ASN A 3 6.89 6.14 26.17
N GLY A 4 8.05 5.70 26.66
CA GLY A 4 9.33 5.78 25.96
C GLY A 4 9.38 5.11 24.59
N PHE A 5 8.29 4.42 24.19
CA PHE A 5 8.12 3.82 22.86
C PHE A 5 7.70 4.88 21.80
N ASN A 6 6.97 5.93 22.20
CA ASN A 6 6.53 6.99 21.29
C ASN A 6 7.67 7.97 20.98
N LEU A 7 8.48 8.34 21.99
CA LEU A 7 9.55 9.33 21.83
C LEU A 7 10.60 8.92 20.77
N LYS A 8 10.93 7.64 20.64
CA LYS A 8 11.93 7.19 19.65
C LYS A 8 11.37 7.22 18.22
N LYS A 9 10.10 6.85 18.02
CA LYS A 9 9.43 6.88 16.71
C LYS A 9 9.19 8.32 16.25
N ASP A 10 8.71 9.18 17.15
CA ASP A 10 8.49 10.61 16.86
C ASP A 10 9.80 11.31 16.50
N ARG A 11 10.90 10.97 17.17
CA ARG A 11 12.22 11.53 16.90
C ARG A 11 12.73 11.17 15.51
N ILE A 12 12.63 9.89 15.10
CA ILE A 12 13.09 9.44 13.78
C ILE A 12 12.26 10.05 12.65
N THR A 13 10.98 10.25 12.90
CA THR A 13 10.03 10.72 11.88
C THR A 13 10.13 12.24 11.68
N PHE A 14 10.26 13.02 12.74
CA PHE A 14 10.19 14.47 12.67
C PHE A 14 11.54 15.18 12.85
N ASP A 15 12.46 14.59 13.61
CA ASP A 15 13.75 15.19 13.92
C ASP A 15 14.89 14.47 13.18
N CYS A 16 15.67 15.22 12.38
CA CYS A 16 16.94 14.73 11.85
C CYS A 16 18.04 14.86 12.90
N MET A 17 18.75 13.76 13.14
CA MET A 17 20.00 13.81 13.90
C MET A 17 21.15 14.27 13.03
N PRO A 18 22.23 14.82 13.62
CA PRO A 18 23.42 15.21 12.86
C PRO A 18 24.08 14.04 12.08
N GLU A 19 23.76 12.80 12.47
CA GLU A 19 24.27 11.57 11.87
C GLU A 19 23.39 11.08 10.71
N ASP A 20 22.17 11.63 10.55
CA ASP A 20 21.23 11.20 9.52
C ASP A 20 21.63 11.81 8.17
N ILE A 21 21.47 11.02 7.11
CA ILE A 21 21.60 11.51 5.74
C ILE A 21 20.36 12.34 5.43
N GLN A 22 20.53 13.66 5.40
CA GLN A 22 19.47 14.57 4.98
C GLN A 22 19.43 14.70 3.47
N MET A 23 18.23 14.68 2.91
CA MET A 23 17.96 14.87 1.48
C MET A 23 17.27 16.22 1.24
N SER A 24 17.32 16.71 0.01
CA SER A 24 16.40 17.76 -0.41
C SER A 24 14.98 17.19 -0.53
N ASP A 25 13.95 18.03 -0.38
CA ASP A 25 12.54 17.62 -0.54
C ASP A 25 12.30 16.98 -1.91
N ALA A 26 12.92 17.50 -2.96
CA ALA A 26 12.87 16.90 -4.30
C ALA A 26 13.52 15.51 -4.35
N GLY A 27 14.65 15.32 -3.67
CA GLY A 27 15.32 14.02 -3.54
C GLY A 27 14.47 13.02 -2.75
N PHE A 28 13.86 13.45 -1.66
CA PHE A 28 12.94 12.66 -0.84
C PHE A 28 11.75 12.16 -1.66
N ASN A 29 11.05 13.08 -2.35
CA ASN A 29 9.90 12.73 -3.19
C ASN A 29 10.30 11.85 -4.38
N ALA A 30 11.49 12.07 -4.97
CA ALA A 30 12.00 11.22 -6.03
C ALA A 30 12.30 9.80 -5.54
N LEU A 31 12.95 9.64 -4.38
CA LEU A 31 13.22 8.32 -3.80
C LEU A 31 11.94 7.58 -3.45
N MET A 32 10.97 8.27 -2.85
CA MET A 32 9.65 7.72 -2.55
C MET A 32 8.95 7.23 -3.84
N GLY A 33 8.91 8.07 -4.89
CA GLY A 33 8.34 7.71 -6.18
C GLY A 33 9.07 6.54 -6.86
N CYS A 34 10.41 6.51 -6.81
CA CYS A 34 11.21 5.40 -7.34
C CYS A 34 10.95 4.09 -6.58
N THR A 35 10.76 4.14 -5.27
CA THR A 35 10.45 2.96 -4.45
C THR A 35 9.06 2.39 -4.80
N ILE A 36 8.05 3.26 -4.94
CA ILE A 36 6.71 2.85 -5.40
C ILE A 36 6.80 2.22 -6.79
N LEU A 37 7.49 2.90 -7.73
CA LEU A 37 7.66 2.40 -9.10
C LEU A 37 8.37 1.05 -9.12
N TRP A 38 9.40 0.85 -8.30
CA TRP A 38 10.08 -0.44 -8.15
C TRP A 38 9.09 -1.54 -7.75
N GLY A 39 8.25 -1.30 -6.73
CA GLY A 39 7.22 -2.26 -6.31
C GLY A 39 6.24 -2.61 -7.42
N LEU A 40 5.74 -1.61 -8.15
CA LEU A 40 4.82 -1.80 -9.28
C LEU A 40 5.49 -2.58 -10.44
N VAL A 41 6.75 -2.30 -10.73
CA VAL A 41 7.55 -3.01 -11.74
C VAL A 41 7.78 -4.47 -11.31
N CYS A 42 8.12 -4.73 -10.05
CA CYS A 42 8.21 -6.10 -9.52
C CYS A 42 6.89 -6.86 -9.69
N ASN A 43 5.76 -6.23 -9.32
CA ASN A 43 4.44 -6.83 -9.49
C ASN A 43 4.13 -7.13 -10.96
N PHE A 44 4.46 -6.21 -11.86
CA PHE A 44 4.30 -6.42 -13.29
C PHE A 44 5.10 -7.64 -13.77
N PHE A 45 6.37 -7.77 -13.38
CA PHE A 45 7.19 -8.94 -13.74
C PHE A 45 6.65 -10.24 -13.16
N ILE A 46 6.17 -10.25 -11.91
CA ILE A 46 5.56 -11.42 -11.29
C ILE A 46 4.30 -11.83 -12.08
N CYS A 47 3.44 -10.88 -12.42
CA CYS A 47 2.22 -11.14 -13.19
C CYS A 47 2.52 -11.64 -14.60
N MET A 48 3.60 -11.17 -15.27
CA MET A 48 3.93 -11.56 -16.63
C MET A 48 4.65 -12.92 -16.72
N PHE A 49 5.53 -13.22 -15.78
CA PHE A 49 6.45 -14.35 -15.92
C PHE A 49 6.22 -15.45 -14.90
N LEU A 50 5.59 -15.19 -13.78
CA LEU A 50 5.41 -16.14 -12.68
C LEU A 50 3.95 -16.55 -12.44
N GLU A 51 2.99 -16.03 -13.22
CA GLU A 51 1.55 -16.30 -13.06
C GLU A 51 1.25 -17.79 -12.95
N THR A 52 1.74 -18.61 -13.89
CA THR A 52 1.47 -20.05 -13.94
C THR A 52 2.03 -20.78 -12.72
N GLN A 53 3.26 -20.45 -12.30
CA GLN A 53 3.93 -21.05 -11.16
C GLN A 53 3.22 -20.69 -9.86
N VAL A 54 2.87 -19.40 -9.69
CA VAL A 54 2.14 -18.92 -8.52
C VAL A 54 0.75 -19.53 -8.45
N PHE A 55 0.01 -19.57 -9.56
CA PHE A 55 -1.30 -20.20 -9.63
C PHE A 55 -1.25 -21.68 -9.26
N SER A 56 -0.29 -22.43 -9.79
CA SER A 56 -0.07 -23.84 -9.46
C SER A 56 0.21 -24.05 -7.98
N PHE A 57 1.06 -23.19 -7.40
CA PHE A 57 1.39 -23.25 -5.97
C PHE A 57 0.17 -22.92 -5.08
N VAL A 58 -0.57 -21.86 -5.41
CA VAL A 58 -1.79 -21.45 -4.67
C VAL A 58 -2.85 -22.55 -4.73
N SER A 59 -3.05 -23.16 -5.90
CA SER A 59 -4.04 -24.22 -6.07
C SER A 59 -3.67 -25.49 -5.30
N SER A 60 -2.37 -25.80 -5.19
CA SER A 60 -1.89 -27.00 -4.48
C SER A 60 -1.79 -26.78 -2.97
N HIS A 61 -1.46 -25.56 -2.52
CA HIS A 61 -1.15 -25.25 -1.13
C HIS A 61 -1.76 -23.92 -0.66
N PRO A 62 -3.11 -23.75 -0.72
CA PRO A 62 -3.74 -22.45 -0.46
C PRO A 62 -3.49 -21.90 0.95
N LEU A 63 -3.53 -22.76 1.98
CA LEU A 63 -3.25 -22.33 3.35
C LEU A 63 -1.79 -21.90 3.54
N LEU A 64 -0.84 -22.62 2.93
CA LEU A 64 0.59 -22.26 3.02
C LEU A 64 0.86 -20.93 2.31
N PHE A 65 0.18 -20.66 1.19
CA PHE A 65 0.28 -19.38 0.50
C PHE A 65 -0.24 -18.23 1.37
N ILE A 66 -1.44 -18.38 1.96
CA ILE A 66 -2.03 -17.34 2.81
C ILE A 66 -1.15 -17.08 4.04
N LEU A 67 -0.72 -18.12 4.73
CA LEU A 67 0.15 -17.99 5.91
C LEU A 67 1.50 -17.35 5.53
N GLY A 68 2.10 -17.78 4.42
CA GLY A 68 3.35 -17.21 3.91
C GLY A 68 3.20 -15.74 3.51
N TYR A 69 2.11 -15.37 2.85
CA TYR A 69 1.78 -13.98 2.52
C TYR A 69 1.77 -13.09 3.76
N PHE A 70 0.97 -13.47 4.77
CA PHE A 70 0.91 -12.69 6.00
C PHE A 70 2.21 -12.69 6.79
N ALA A 71 2.90 -13.83 6.87
CA ALA A 71 4.19 -13.92 7.58
C ALA A 71 5.24 -12.98 6.96
N LEU A 72 5.36 -12.96 5.62
CA LEU A 72 6.30 -12.09 4.92
C LEU A 72 5.90 -10.61 5.05
N ALA A 73 4.62 -10.29 4.91
CA ALA A 73 4.12 -8.93 5.05
C ALA A 73 4.35 -8.38 6.47
N PHE A 74 4.04 -9.17 7.52
CA PHE A 74 4.31 -8.79 8.91
C PHE A 74 5.80 -8.65 9.19
N LEU A 75 6.63 -9.59 8.70
CA LEU A 75 8.07 -9.50 8.86
C LEU A 75 8.63 -8.23 8.20
N GLY A 76 8.17 -7.91 6.99
CA GLY A 76 8.53 -6.68 6.30
C GLY A 76 8.15 -5.43 7.10
N ALA A 77 6.93 -5.37 7.61
CA ALA A 77 6.45 -4.27 8.44
C ALA A 77 7.25 -4.12 9.75
N ILE A 78 7.58 -5.24 10.43
CA ILE A 78 8.42 -5.23 11.64
C ILE A 78 9.83 -4.73 11.33
N ILE A 79 10.42 -5.15 10.21
CA ILE A 79 11.75 -4.71 9.78
C ILE A 79 11.74 -3.20 9.50
N ILE A 80 10.76 -2.69 8.75
CA ILE A 80 10.66 -1.26 8.46
C ILE A 80 10.50 -0.47 9.76
N SER A 81 9.60 -0.88 10.64
CA SER A 81 9.33 -0.15 11.90
C SER A 81 10.47 -0.25 12.92
N GLY A 82 11.33 -1.26 12.81
CA GLY A 82 12.43 -1.54 13.76
C GLY A 82 13.80 -1.00 13.35
N THR A 83 13.93 -0.38 12.16
CA THR A 83 15.21 0.10 11.63
C THR A 83 15.21 1.61 11.38
N GLU A 84 16.38 2.20 11.32
CA GLU A 84 16.64 3.57 10.80
C GLU A 84 17.48 3.51 9.51
N ASN A 85 17.88 2.31 9.09
CA ASN A 85 18.70 2.10 7.92
C ASN A 85 17.83 1.93 6.66
N ALA A 86 18.02 2.80 5.67
CA ALA A 86 17.26 2.80 4.42
C ALA A 86 17.38 1.49 3.63
N VAL A 87 18.56 0.85 3.62
CA VAL A 87 18.76 -0.42 2.91
C VAL A 87 17.95 -1.54 3.57
N VAL A 88 17.94 -1.58 4.89
CA VAL A 88 17.17 -2.57 5.66
C VAL A 88 15.67 -2.31 5.51
N ALA A 89 15.24 -1.03 5.51
CA ALA A 89 13.85 -0.66 5.22
C ALA A 89 13.43 -1.08 3.80
N PHE A 90 14.31 -0.90 2.80
CA PHE A 90 14.04 -1.34 1.44
C PHE A 90 13.94 -2.87 1.31
N LEU A 91 14.74 -3.64 2.07
CA LEU A 91 14.54 -5.09 2.16
C LEU A 91 13.18 -5.44 2.79
N GLY A 92 12.78 -4.74 3.85
CA GLY A 92 11.44 -4.86 4.44
C GLY A 92 10.32 -4.56 3.46
N PHE A 93 10.46 -3.49 2.65
CA PHE A 93 9.53 -3.17 1.57
C PHE A 93 9.40 -4.31 0.55
N ASN A 94 10.52 -4.94 0.14
CA ASN A 94 10.47 -6.07 -0.79
C ASN A 94 9.78 -7.31 -0.19
N LEU A 95 9.89 -7.54 1.13
CA LEU A 95 9.15 -8.61 1.80
C LEU A 95 7.63 -8.37 1.81
N ILE A 96 7.18 -7.13 1.69
CA ILE A 96 5.76 -6.78 1.50
C ILE A 96 5.39 -6.86 0.02
N CYS A 97 6.17 -6.23 -0.85
CA CYS A 97 5.88 -6.08 -2.27
C CYS A 97 5.82 -7.42 -3.04
N LEU A 98 6.74 -8.35 -2.78
CA LEU A 98 6.80 -9.62 -3.51
C LEU A 98 5.58 -10.53 -3.27
N PRO A 99 5.13 -10.78 -2.03
CA PRO A 99 3.91 -11.56 -1.82
C PRO A 99 2.64 -10.84 -2.32
N VAL A 100 2.60 -9.51 -2.27
CA VAL A 100 1.53 -8.72 -2.91
C VAL A 100 1.52 -8.96 -4.42
N GLY A 101 2.66 -8.96 -5.08
CA GLY A 101 2.78 -9.28 -6.50
C GLY A 101 2.30 -10.70 -6.84
N ALA A 102 2.62 -11.68 -5.98
CA ALA A 102 2.13 -13.04 -6.14
C ALA A 102 0.60 -13.11 -6.00
N LEU A 103 0.02 -12.43 -5.01
CA LEU A 103 -1.43 -12.33 -4.88
C LEU A 103 -2.08 -11.68 -6.11
N LEU A 104 -1.50 -10.56 -6.56
CA LEU A 104 -1.95 -9.84 -7.74
C LEU A 104 -1.92 -10.71 -9.00
N SER A 105 -0.89 -11.54 -9.19
CA SER A 105 -0.76 -12.37 -10.39
C SER A 105 -1.94 -13.33 -10.53
N VAL A 106 -2.39 -13.95 -9.42
CA VAL A 106 -3.57 -14.83 -9.41
C VAL A 106 -4.87 -14.05 -9.63
N TYR A 107 -4.97 -12.86 -9.03
CA TYR A 107 -6.18 -12.05 -9.12
C TYR A 107 -6.36 -11.45 -10.52
N VAL A 108 -5.32 -10.84 -11.05
CA VAL A 108 -5.32 -10.16 -12.35
C VAL A 108 -5.49 -11.15 -13.52
N SER A 109 -5.03 -12.39 -13.37
CA SER A 109 -5.15 -13.43 -14.41
C SER A 109 -6.59 -13.70 -14.86
N GLN A 110 -7.56 -13.42 -14.00
CA GLN A 110 -8.99 -13.62 -14.28
C GLN A 110 -9.59 -12.53 -15.18
N TYR A 111 -8.90 -11.41 -15.39
CA TYR A 111 -9.42 -10.24 -16.10
C TYR A 111 -8.78 -10.04 -17.47
N THR A 112 -9.50 -9.37 -18.37
CA THR A 112 -8.97 -9.02 -19.69
C THR A 112 -7.88 -7.95 -19.59
N SER A 113 -6.87 -8.03 -20.46
CA SER A 113 -5.77 -7.05 -20.48
C SER A 113 -6.23 -5.61 -20.66
N LEU A 114 -7.31 -5.40 -21.42
CA LEU A 114 -7.91 -4.07 -21.63
C LEU A 114 -8.46 -3.50 -20.32
N SER A 115 -9.18 -4.33 -19.54
CA SER A 115 -9.70 -3.92 -18.23
C SER A 115 -8.59 -3.57 -17.25
N ILE A 116 -7.54 -4.39 -17.22
CA ILE A 116 -6.36 -4.14 -16.38
C ILE A 116 -5.73 -2.79 -16.73
N SER A 117 -5.48 -2.53 -18.02
CA SER A 117 -4.88 -1.26 -18.47
C SER A 117 -5.76 -0.05 -18.14
N TYR A 118 -7.07 -0.18 -18.33
CA TYR A 118 -8.03 0.87 -18.00
C TYR A 118 -8.04 1.18 -16.49
N VAL A 119 -8.07 0.15 -15.65
CA VAL A 119 -8.05 0.30 -14.20
C VAL A 119 -6.72 0.85 -13.70
N CYS A 120 -5.57 0.44 -14.28
CA CYS A 120 -4.27 1.04 -13.98
C CYS A 120 -4.28 2.55 -14.23
N LEU A 121 -4.80 2.99 -15.39
CA LEU A 121 -4.91 4.41 -15.73
C LEU A 121 -5.82 5.15 -14.74
N LEU A 122 -6.97 4.58 -14.40
CA LEU A 122 -7.90 5.19 -13.47
C LEU A 122 -7.31 5.31 -12.06
N THR A 123 -6.63 4.27 -11.59
CA THR A 123 -5.89 4.29 -10.32
C THR A 123 -4.85 5.41 -10.32
N ALA A 124 -4.04 5.53 -11.39
CA ALA A 124 -3.04 6.59 -11.50
C ALA A 124 -3.67 8.00 -11.47
N ILE A 125 -4.81 8.19 -12.12
CA ILE A 125 -5.54 9.46 -12.10
C ILE A 125 -6.01 9.79 -10.67
N ILE A 126 -6.57 8.82 -9.94
CA ILE A 126 -6.98 9.01 -8.54
C ILE A 126 -5.79 9.42 -7.68
N VAL A 127 -4.66 8.72 -7.79
CA VAL A 127 -3.44 9.03 -7.04
C VAL A 127 -2.99 10.47 -7.29
N VAL A 128 -2.91 10.89 -8.56
CA VAL A 128 -2.50 12.25 -8.92
C VAL A 128 -3.47 13.29 -8.36
N ILE A 129 -4.78 13.05 -8.50
CA ILE A 129 -5.80 13.95 -7.95
C ILE A 129 -5.65 14.08 -6.43
N MET A 130 -5.49 12.97 -5.72
CA MET A 130 -5.40 12.98 -4.25
C MET A 130 -4.12 13.66 -3.75
N ILE A 131 -2.99 13.50 -4.44
CA ILE A 131 -1.75 14.23 -4.17
C ILE A 131 -1.98 15.75 -4.34
N ILE A 132 -2.62 16.16 -5.43
CA ILE A 132 -2.91 17.58 -5.67
C ILE A 132 -3.86 18.13 -4.59
N VAL A 133 -4.95 17.44 -4.31
CA VAL A 133 -5.94 17.86 -3.31
C VAL A 133 -5.31 17.97 -1.92
N SER A 134 -4.49 17.00 -1.54
CA SER A 134 -3.78 17.00 -0.26
C SER A 134 -2.77 18.14 -0.15
N THR A 135 -2.11 18.48 -1.24
CA THR A 135 -1.16 19.61 -1.28
C THR A 135 -1.87 20.95 -1.19
N VAL A 136 -3.07 21.07 -1.78
CA VAL A 136 -3.86 22.32 -1.76
C VAL A 136 -4.62 22.50 -0.44
N PHE A 137 -5.10 21.40 0.16
CA PHE A 137 -5.90 21.41 1.39
C PHE A 137 -5.28 20.60 2.53
N PRO A 138 -4.05 20.91 2.98
CA PRO A 138 -3.33 20.11 3.97
C PRO A 138 -4.03 20.04 5.34
N GLU A 139 -4.72 21.10 5.75
CA GLU A 139 -5.42 21.16 7.04
C GLU A 139 -6.56 20.13 7.13
N TYR A 140 -7.23 19.86 6.01
CA TYR A 140 -8.26 18.84 5.96
C TYR A 140 -7.68 17.44 6.24
N PHE A 141 -6.57 17.10 5.62
CA PHE A 141 -5.93 15.80 5.79
C PHE A 141 -5.30 15.61 7.16
N CYS A 142 -4.82 16.69 7.80
CA CYS A 142 -4.28 16.65 9.17
C CYS A 142 -5.23 15.99 10.19
N SER A 143 -6.53 16.21 10.03
CA SER A 143 -7.55 15.74 10.97
C SER A 143 -8.04 14.30 10.69
N LEU A 144 -7.66 13.70 9.56
CA LEU A 144 -8.27 12.45 9.09
C LEU A 144 -7.70 11.17 9.75
N GLY A 145 -6.49 11.18 10.29
CA GLY A 145 -5.77 9.96 10.67
C GLY A 145 -6.57 8.99 11.54
N HIS A 146 -7.19 9.46 12.62
CA HIS A 146 -8.01 8.61 13.48
C HIS A 146 -9.30 8.12 12.79
N ILE A 147 -9.92 8.97 11.98
CA ILE A 147 -11.14 8.64 11.25
C ILE A 147 -10.85 7.54 10.23
N LEU A 148 -9.76 7.67 9.49
CA LEU A 148 -9.35 6.69 8.50
C LEU A 148 -9.05 5.33 9.14
N LEU A 149 -8.32 5.31 10.26
CA LEU A 149 -8.03 4.07 10.98
C LEU A 149 -9.29 3.37 11.46
N VAL A 150 -10.20 4.11 12.11
CA VAL A 150 -11.48 3.55 12.59
C VAL A 150 -12.33 3.06 11.41
N SER A 151 -12.36 3.81 10.31
CA SER A 151 -13.10 3.42 9.09
C SER A 151 -12.53 2.15 8.46
N LEU A 152 -11.20 2.01 8.40
CA LEU A 152 -10.55 0.82 7.88
C LEU A 152 -10.91 -0.43 8.69
N ILE A 153 -10.77 -0.34 10.02
CA ILE A 153 -11.15 -1.44 10.92
C ILE A 153 -12.62 -1.79 10.75
N SER A 154 -13.49 -0.77 10.70
CA SER A 154 -14.93 -0.99 10.54
C SER A 154 -15.29 -1.67 9.23
N ILE A 155 -14.68 -1.26 8.12
CA ILE A 155 -14.91 -1.87 6.79
C ILE A 155 -14.44 -3.32 6.79
N ILE A 156 -13.28 -3.63 7.35
CA ILE A 156 -12.78 -5.03 7.44
C ILE A 156 -13.77 -5.90 8.23
N PHE A 157 -14.28 -5.43 9.36
CA PHE A 157 -15.26 -6.17 10.14
C PHE A 157 -16.58 -6.35 9.39
N ILE A 158 -17.10 -5.29 8.77
CA ILE A 158 -18.35 -5.34 7.99
C ILE A 158 -18.19 -6.29 6.80
N GLU A 159 -17.11 -6.20 6.04
CA GLU A 159 -16.82 -7.10 4.91
C GLU A 159 -16.73 -8.55 5.39
N GLY A 160 -16.01 -8.81 6.49
CA GLY A 160 -15.92 -10.14 7.08
C GLY A 160 -17.31 -10.71 7.45
N ILE A 161 -18.16 -9.92 8.11
CA ILE A 161 -19.53 -10.35 8.47
C ILE A 161 -20.36 -10.60 7.22
N LEU A 162 -20.35 -9.69 6.26
CA LEU A 162 -21.17 -9.80 5.05
C LEU A 162 -20.78 -11.00 4.19
N VAL A 163 -19.49 -11.25 4.02
CA VAL A 163 -18.99 -12.37 3.22
C VAL A 163 -19.21 -13.71 3.94
N PHE A 164 -18.77 -13.83 5.21
CA PHE A 164 -18.81 -15.13 5.92
C PHE A 164 -20.20 -15.54 6.39
N PHE A 165 -21.03 -14.59 6.82
CA PHE A 165 -22.34 -14.92 7.41
C PHE A 165 -23.51 -14.70 6.45
N LEU A 166 -23.41 -13.78 5.49
CA LEU A 166 -24.50 -13.43 4.59
C LEU A 166 -24.25 -13.86 3.14
N GLY A 167 -23.04 -14.35 2.82
CA GLY A 167 -22.68 -14.75 1.44
C GLY A 167 -22.78 -13.58 0.44
N TYR A 168 -22.55 -12.33 0.90
CA TYR A 168 -22.73 -11.16 0.08
C TYR A 168 -21.62 -11.03 -0.96
N GLU A 169 -22.00 -10.92 -2.25
CA GLU A 169 -21.08 -10.78 -3.39
C GLU A 169 -21.19 -9.41 -4.09
N GLY A 170 -21.79 -8.42 -3.44
CA GLY A 170 -22.02 -7.12 -4.06
C GLY A 170 -20.83 -6.16 -3.97
N HIS A 171 -20.73 -5.21 -4.91
CA HIS A 171 -19.62 -4.25 -5.01
C HIS A 171 -19.77 -2.98 -4.16
N VAL A 172 -20.78 -2.88 -3.29
CA VAL A 172 -21.00 -1.67 -2.47
C VAL A 172 -19.81 -1.40 -1.54
N ILE A 173 -19.24 -2.47 -0.96
CA ILE A 173 -18.06 -2.36 -0.09
C ILE A 173 -16.85 -1.94 -0.92
N ASP A 174 -16.68 -2.45 -2.13
CA ASP A 174 -15.56 -2.09 -2.99
C ASP A 174 -15.53 -0.58 -3.26
N TYR A 175 -16.69 0.06 -3.51
CA TYR A 175 -16.77 1.52 -3.66
C TYR A 175 -16.36 2.26 -2.40
N ALA A 176 -16.79 1.79 -1.23
CA ALA A 176 -16.43 2.38 0.06
C ALA A 176 -14.91 2.25 0.32
N VAL A 177 -14.33 1.09 -0.02
CA VAL A 177 -12.88 0.85 0.11
C VAL A 177 -12.09 1.75 -0.85
N VAL A 178 -12.51 1.92 -2.12
CA VAL A 178 -11.87 2.84 -3.05
C VAL A 178 -11.88 4.27 -2.50
N ALA A 179 -13.02 4.73 -1.99
CA ALA A 179 -13.12 6.07 -1.39
C ALA A 179 -12.20 6.20 -0.16
N LEU A 180 -12.17 5.20 0.71
CA LEU A 180 -11.33 5.18 1.91
C LEU A 180 -9.84 5.25 1.55
N PHE A 181 -9.36 4.37 0.66
CA PHE A 181 -7.94 4.35 0.28
C PHE A 181 -7.54 5.57 -0.56
N SER A 182 -8.48 6.18 -1.30
CA SER A 182 -8.22 7.48 -1.92
C SER A 182 -7.92 8.55 -0.87
N LEU A 183 -8.66 8.59 0.23
CA LEU A 183 -8.39 9.50 1.34
C LEU A 183 -7.09 9.15 2.07
N TYR A 184 -6.74 7.86 2.19
CA TYR A 184 -5.44 7.42 2.73
C TYR A 184 -4.28 7.94 1.89
N ILE A 185 -4.32 7.86 0.56
CA ILE A 185 -3.28 8.45 -0.30
C ILE A 185 -3.08 9.94 0.01
N GLY A 186 -4.17 10.70 0.16
CA GLY A 186 -4.06 12.12 0.49
C GLY A 186 -3.47 12.35 1.90
N TYR A 187 -3.85 11.55 2.88
CA TYR A 187 -3.35 11.62 4.23
C TYR A 187 -1.87 11.21 4.31
N ASP A 188 -1.48 10.11 3.68
CA ASP A 188 -0.10 9.62 3.73
C ASP A 188 0.85 10.53 2.94
N TRP A 189 0.37 11.11 1.82
CA TRP A 189 1.09 12.19 1.15
C TRP A 189 1.28 13.41 2.07
N TYR A 190 0.22 13.85 2.75
CA TYR A 190 0.31 14.95 3.70
C TYR A 190 1.33 14.66 4.82
N CYS A 191 1.27 13.45 5.41
CA CYS A 191 2.21 13.03 6.44
C CYS A 191 3.64 12.99 5.93
N SER A 192 3.87 12.44 4.73
CA SER A 192 5.21 12.31 4.14
C SER A 192 5.90 13.66 3.97
N GLN A 193 5.14 14.72 3.62
CA GLN A 193 5.71 16.07 3.45
C GLN A 193 6.07 16.76 4.77
N ARG A 194 5.77 16.16 5.91
CA ARG A 194 6.06 16.67 7.26
C ARG A 194 7.14 15.89 7.98
N TYR A 195 7.50 14.73 7.46
CA TYR A 195 8.54 13.90 8.03
C TYR A 195 9.92 14.44 7.65
N ALA A 196 10.91 14.14 8.51
CA ALA A 196 12.29 14.45 8.20
C ALA A 196 12.69 13.83 6.85
N ALA A 197 13.31 14.64 5.97
CA ALA A 197 13.68 14.20 4.62
C ALA A 197 14.90 13.27 4.65
N THR A 198 14.70 12.05 5.14
CA THR A 198 15.70 10.98 5.20
C THR A 198 15.36 9.86 4.22
N PRO A 199 16.37 9.11 3.72
CA PRO A 199 16.12 7.95 2.84
C PRO A 199 15.23 6.88 3.49
N TYR A 200 15.34 6.68 4.80
CA TYR A 200 14.50 5.76 5.56
C TYR A 200 13.03 6.19 5.51
N ASN A 201 12.73 7.45 5.86
CA ASN A 201 11.36 7.96 5.83
C ASN A 201 10.75 7.91 4.41
N ALA A 202 11.55 8.19 3.38
CA ALA A 202 11.10 8.09 1.99
C ALA A 202 10.63 6.67 1.64
N ILE A 203 11.36 5.63 2.07
CA ILE A 203 11.00 4.23 1.82
C ILE A 203 9.78 3.82 2.67
N SER A 204 9.72 4.25 3.92
CA SER A 204 8.55 3.98 4.79
C SER A 204 7.28 4.59 4.21
N CYS A 205 7.29 5.88 3.87
CA CYS A 205 6.15 6.56 3.24
C CYS A 205 5.78 5.94 1.88
N ALA A 206 6.79 5.52 1.10
CA ALA A 206 6.56 4.82 -0.16
C ALA A 206 5.83 3.49 0.05
N THR A 207 6.10 2.79 1.17
CA THR A 207 5.43 1.53 1.50
C THR A 207 3.95 1.74 1.77
N ASP A 208 3.60 2.77 2.55
CA ASP A 208 2.21 3.10 2.88
C ASP A 208 1.44 3.48 1.61
N LEU A 209 1.95 4.43 0.82
CA LEU A 209 1.36 4.83 -0.45
C LEU A 209 1.26 3.68 -1.47
N TYR A 210 2.26 2.80 -1.53
CA TYR A 210 2.22 1.63 -2.40
C TYR A 210 1.05 0.70 -2.04
N LEU A 211 0.84 0.42 -0.76
CA LEU A 211 -0.26 -0.43 -0.30
C LEU A 211 -1.62 0.20 -0.61
N ASP A 212 -1.77 1.51 -0.45
CA ASP A 212 -3.01 2.21 -0.80
C ASP A 212 -3.31 2.13 -2.30
N ILE A 213 -2.30 2.35 -3.15
CA ILE A 213 -2.41 2.23 -4.60
C ILE A 213 -2.87 0.83 -5.00
N ILE A 214 -2.28 -0.21 -4.42
CA ILE A 214 -2.65 -1.60 -4.71
C ILE A 214 -4.08 -1.90 -4.25
N ASN A 215 -4.50 -1.41 -3.08
CA ASN A 215 -5.86 -1.59 -2.59
C ASN A 215 -6.89 -0.93 -3.53
N ILE A 216 -6.65 0.30 -3.97
CA ILE A 216 -7.53 0.97 -4.95
C ILE A 216 -7.57 0.17 -6.25
N PHE A 217 -6.43 -0.25 -6.77
CA PHE A 217 -6.35 -1.01 -8.01
C PHE A 217 -7.16 -2.31 -7.95
N ILE A 218 -7.01 -3.11 -6.89
CA ILE A 218 -7.74 -4.38 -6.73
C ILE A 218 -9.25 -4.13 -6.68
N ARG A 219 -9.70 -3.14 -5.92
CA ARG A 219 -11.14 -2.84 -5.78
C ARG A 219 -11.72 -2.25 -7.07
N LEU A 220 -11.02 -1.37 -7.75
CA LEU A 220 -11.45 -0.88 -9.07
C LEU A 220 -11.51 -2.00 -10.09
N LEU A 221 -10.60 -2.96 -10.04
CA LEU A 221 -10.63 -4.10 -10.94
C LEU A 221 -11.80 -5.04 -10.62
N ALA A 222 -12.19 -5.19 -9.35
CA ALA A 222 -13.40 -5.91 -8.95
C ALA A 222 -14.67 -5.25 -9.50
N ILE A 223 -14.76 -3.90 -9.45
CA ILE A 223 -15.94 -3.13 -9.86
C ILE A 223 -16.05 -3.05 -11.39
N LEU A 224 -14.95 -2.74 -12.08
CA LEU A 224 -14.94 -2.33 -13.48
C LEU A 224 -14.33 -3.38 -14.41
N GLY A 225 -13.68 -4.39 -13.87
CA GLY A 225 -12.96 -5.38 -14.64
C GLY A 225 -13.90 -6.35 -15.34
N LYS A 226 -13.65 -6.60 -16.63
CA LYS A 226 -14.30 -7.67 -17.37
C LYS A 226 -13.47 -8.94 -17.21
N LYS A 227 -14.09 -10.00 -16.66
CA LYS A 227 -13.45 -11.32 -16.56
C LYS A 227 -13.22 -11.92 -17.94
N LYS A 228 -12.23 -12.77 -18.07
CA LYS A 228 -12.01 -13.61 -19.24
C LYS A 228 -13.11 -14.65 -19.30
N ASP A 229 -13.62 -14.93 -20.49
CA ASP A 229 -14.58 -16.01 -20.75
C ASP A 229 -13.90 -17.36 -20.61
#